data_53766e1cbba4a92fe8ce6f49903342cd
#
_entry.id   53766e1cbba4a92fe8ce6f49903342cd
#
_cell.length_a   1.000
_cell.length_b   1.000
_cell.length_c   1.000
_cell.angle_alpha   90.00
_cell.angle_beta   90.00
_cell.angle_gamma   90.00
#
_symmetry.space_group_name_H-M   'P 1'
#
loop_
_entity.id
_entity.type
_entity.pdbx_description
1 polymer ?
#
loop_
_entity_poly.entity_id
_entity_poly.type
_entity_poly.pdbx_seq_one_letter_code
_entity_poly.pdbx_strand_id
1 'polypeptide(L)'
;MYLPMEKAVRIIQLLIEGCSLRSTERITGVNINTIMRLLVIAGEKCERLLQERIKDVRVRDIECDEIWAFVAMKQKTVKQNILRYEYGEETKIGDAYTFVAFERNTKLVLTHHLGRRTFEDTWAFVKKLDKATADSHFQITTDGFAQYGSTIPIDLAHKQIDFAQLIKIYAVPDSHEHRYSPPVVVDIKTSIVCGNPDPKRICTSIVERQNLTIRMQMRRFTRLTNAFSKKWENLKAALALFFAYYNFCRKHSSIKKQTPAMASGLTDHVWSIAELLAA
;
A
#
# COMPACT_ATOMS: atom_id res chain seq x y z
N MET A 1 7.16 29.09 8.85
CA MET A 1 8.01 29.12 7.64
C MET A 1 7.07 29.03 6.45
N TYR A 2 7.05 30.03 5.60
CA TYR A 2 6.23 30.05 4.38
C TYR A 2 7.01 29.37 3.25
N LEU A 3 6.47 28.26 2.71
CA LEU A 3 7.01 27.61 1.52
C LEU A 3 6.05 27.89 0.34
N PRO A 4 6.50 28.57 -0.72
CA PRO A 4 5.66 28.82 -1.89
C PRO A 4 5.11 27.51 -2.49
N MET A 5 3.87 27.52 -2.97
CA MET A 5 3.18 26.34 -3.51
C MET A 5 3.99 25.68 -4.64
N GLU A 6 4.57 26.49 -5.53
CA GLU A 6 5.41 25.98 -6.63
C GLU A 6 6.60 25.16 -6.14
N LYS A 7 7.29 25.62 -5.08
CA LYS A 7 8.37 24.85 -4.45
C LYS A 7 7.85 23.60 -3.75
N ALA A 8 6.68 23.65 -3.09
CA ALA A 8 6.06 22.49 -2.48
C ALA A 8 5.72 21.44 -3.53
N VAL A 9 5.09 21.82 -4.63
CA VAL A 9 4.77 20.93 -5.77
C VAL A 9 6.04 20.26 -6.30
N ARG A 10 7.11 21.02 -6.54
CA ARG A 10 8.38 20.47 -7.04
C ARG A 10 9.02 19.47 -6.07
N ILE A 11 9.00 19.75 -4.77
CA ILE A 11 9.50 18.84 -3.75
C ILE A 11 8.68 17.53 -3.75
N ILE A 12 7.37 17.63 -3.72
CA ILE A 12 6.47 16.46 -3.72
C ILE A 12 6.67 15.64 -5.00
N GLN A 13 6.80 16.29 -6.16
CA GLN A 13 7.09 15.62 -7.43
C GLN A 13 8.39 14.80 -7.37
N LEU A 14 9.47 15.37 -6.86
CA LEU A 14 10.74 14.66 -6.70
C LEU A 14 10.63 13.46 -5.76
N LEU A 15 9.86 13.59 -4.65
CA LEU A 15 9.66 12.50 -3.71
C LEU A 15 8.84 11.35 -4.31
N ILE A 16 7.81 11.66 -5.09
CA ILE A 16 6.96 10.68 -5.80
C ILE A 16 7.77 9.94 -6.89
N GLU A 17 8.68 10.64 -7.57
CA GLU A 17 9.60 10.05 -8.55
C GLU A 17 10.75 9.26 -7.91
N GLY A 18 10.71 9.03 -6.61
CA GLY A 18 11.68 8.20 -5.89
C GLY A 18 12.99 8.89 -5.53
N CYS A 19 13.09 10.22 -5.65
CA CYS A 19 14.26 10.95 -5.18
C CYS A 19 14.39 10.82 -3.65
N SER A 20 15.64 10.65 -3.18
CA SER A 20 15.89 10.64 -1.74
C SER A 20 15.68 12.04 -1.15
N LEU A 21 15.40 12.12 0.16
CA LEU A 21 15.30 13.40 0.87
C LEU A 21 16.54 14.29 0.65
N ARG A 22 17.74 13.71 0.71
CA ARG A 22 19.01 14.42 0.48
C ARG A 22 19.18 14.86 -0.98
N SER A 23 18.71 14.07 -1.95
CA SER A 23 18.72 14.48 -3.36
C SER A 23 17.75 15.63 -3.58
N THR A 24 16.56 15.56 -2.99
CA THR A 24 15.56 16.63 -3.06
C THR A 24 16.08 17.92 -2.44
N GLU A 25 16.77 17.85 -1.29
CA GLU A 25 17.43 18.99 -0.67
C GLU A 25 18.46 19.64 -1.61
N ARG A 26 19.35 18.84 -2.20
CA ARG A 26 20.37 19.37 -3.15
C ARG A 26 19.76 20.01 -4.40
N ILE A 27 18.67 19.44 -4.92
CA ILE A 27 18.01 19.92 -6.15
C ILE A 27 17.21 21.19 -5.89
N THR A 28 16.53 21.28 -4.73
CA THR A 28 15.59 22.37 -4.44
C THR A 28 16.19 23.48 -3.59
N GLY A 29 17.33 23.25 -2.94
CA GLY A 29 17.92 24.16 -1.96
C GLY A 29 17.10 24.29 -0.66
N VAL A 30 16.08 23.42 -0.46
CA VAL A 30 15.22 23.46 0.73
C VAL A 30 15.75 22.47 1.76
N ASN A 31 15.89 22.91 3.01
CA ASN A 31 16.42 22.08 4.10
C ASN A 31 15.61 20.79 4.29
N ILE A 32 16.31 19.68 4.53
CA ILE A 32 15.74 18.33 4.68
C ILE A 32 14.64 18.26 5.74
N ASN A 33 14.73 19.00 6.82
CA ASN A 33 13.70 19.03 7.87
C ASN A 33 12.40 19.67 7.37
N THR A 34 12.51 20.71 6.52
CA THR A 34 11.35 21.33 5.85
C THR A 34 10.70 20.36 4.87
N ILE A 35 11.51 19.62 4.10
CA ILE A 35 11.03 18.59 3.17
C ILE A 35 10.29 17.47 3.94
N MET A 36 10.83 17.01 5.09
CA MET A 36 10.18 16.00 5.91
C MET A 36 8.85 16.49 6.50
N ARG A 37 8.79 17.73 6.98
CA ARG A 37 7.54 18.33 7.48
C ARG A 37 6.50 18.45 6.37
N LEU A 38 6.91 18.90 5.19
CA LEU A 38 6.02 18.97 4.01
C LEU A 38 5.48 17.59 3.64
N LEU A 39 6.33 16.54 3.66
CA LEU A 39 5.89 15.16 3.40
C LEU A 39 4.81 14.72 4.37
N VAL A 40 4.98 14.99 5.68
CA VAL A 40 3.99 14.60 6.71
C VAL A 40 2.68 15.34 6.47
N ILE A 41 2.71 16.65 6.30
CA ILE A 41 1.51 17.48 6.05
C ILE A 41 0.79 17.03 4.77
N ALA A 42 1.52 16.83 3.67
CA ALA A 42 0.95 16.36 2.42
C ALA A 42 0.36 14.94 2.57
N GLY A 43 1.05 14.05 3.27
CA GLY A 43 0.57 12.69 3.51
C GLY A 43 -0.71 12.65 4.36
N GLU A 44 -0.81 13.48 5.39
CA GLU A 44 -2.03 13.58 6.21
C GLU A 44 -3.22 14.11 5.41
N LYS A 45 -3.01 15.11 4.55
CA LYS A 45 -4.03 15.60 3.62
C LYS A 45 -4.46 14.50 2.65
N CYS A 46 -3.49 13.79 2.05
CA CYS A 46 -3.77 12.68 1.14
C CYS A 46 -4.52 11.52 1.83
N GLU A 47 -4.21 11.19 3.08
CA GLU A 47 -4.94 10.17 3.84
C GLU A 47 -6.41 10.56 4.01
N ARG A 48 -6.70 11.82 4.38
CA ARG A 48 -8.07 12.34 4.47
C ARG A 48 -8.78 12.31 3.13
N LEU A 49 -8.13 12.83 2.07
CA LEU A 49 -8.65 12.81 0.72
C LEU A 49 -9.05 11.40 0.27
N LEU A 50 -8.18 10.42 0.48
CA LEU A 50 -8.46 9.02 0.12
C LEU A 50 -9.68 8.49 0.88
N GLN A 51 -9.78 8.77 2.19
CA GLN A 51 -10.92 8.34 3.02
C GLN A 51 -12.23 9.04 2.67
N GLU A 52 -12.19 10.28 2.21
CA GLU A 52 -13.37 11.06 1.82
C GLU A 52 -13.86 10.75 0.42
N ARG A 53 -12.94 10.53 -0.53
CA ARG A 53 -13.28 10.32 -1.94
C ARG A 53 -13.52 8.87 -2.30
N ILE A 54 -12.86 7.93 -1.63
CA ILE A 54 -13.02 6.50 -1.91
C ILE A 54 -13.99 5.91 -0.88
N LYS A 55 -15.27 6.08 -1.16
CA LYS A 55 -16.39 5.55 -0.38
C LYS A 55 -17.44 4.98 -1.32
N ASP A 56 -18.06 3.88 -0.90
CA ASP A 56 -19.17 3.25 -1.60
C ASP A 56 -18.90 3.03 -3.10
N VAL A 57 -17.64 2.68 -3.43
CA VAL A 57 -17.21 2.41 -4.81
C VAL A 57 -17.77 1.07 -5.26
N ARG A 58 -18.47 1.04 -6.39
CA ARG A 58 -18.87 -0.21 -7.02
C ARG A 58 -17.65 -0.90 -7.58
N VAL A 59 -17.44 -2.13 -7.14
CA VAL A 59 -16.28 -2.96 -7.50
C VAL A 59 -16.75 -4.30 -8.03
N ARG A 60 -15.88 -4.98 -8.76
CA ARG A 60 -16.15 -6.31 -9.29
C ARG A 60 -15.16 -7.36 -8.78
N ASP A 61 -13.88 -7.05 -8.83
CA ASP A 61 -12.80 -7.98 -8.47
C ASP A 61 -11.77 -7.26 -7.61
N ILE A 62 -11.65 -7.67 -6.37
CA ILE A 62 -10.69 -7.12 -5.42
C ILE A 62 -9.57 -8.12 -5.19
N GLU A 63 -8.34 -7.66 -5.24
CA GLU A 63 -7.16 -8.39 -4.82
C GLU A 63 -6.56 -7.71 -3.58
N CYS A 64 -6.26 -8.49 -2.52
CA CYS A 64 -5.58 -7.97 -1.33
C CYS A 64 -4.26 -8.69 -1.11
N ASP A 65 -3.24 -7.94 -0.67
CA ASP A 65 -1.91 -8.46 -0.33
C ASP A 65 -1.20 -7.50 0.64
N GLU A 66 -0.11 -7.97 1.29
CA GLU A 66 0.73 -7.14 2.14
C GLU A 66 2.12 -6.95 1.54
N ILE A 67 2.60 -5.72 1.58
CA ILE A 67 3.99 -5.42 1.26
C ILE A 67 4.81 -5.16 2.54
N TRP A 68 5.82 -5.99 2.77
CA TRP A 68 6.72 -5.86 3.91
C TRP A 68 7.74 -4.74 3.72
N ALA A 69 7.95 -4.00 4.79
CA ALA A 69 9.03 -3.04 5.00
C ALA A 69 9.50 -3.10 6.47
N PHE A 70 10.32 -2.15 6.90
CA PHE A 70 10.63 -1.95 8.30
C PHE A 70 10.91 -0.46 8.59
N VAL A 71 10.76 -0.10 9.85
CA VAL A 71 11.02 1.26 10.35
C VAL A 71 12.21 1.21 11.31
N ALA A 72 13.17 2.10 11.10
CA ALA A 72 14.43 2.24 11.84
C ALA A 72 15.34 1.01 11.75
N MET A 73 14.90 -0.18 12.11
CA MET A 73 15.63 -1.44 12.04
C MET A 73 14.68 -2.63 11.83
N LYS A 74 15.22 -3.77 11.38
CA LYS A 74 14.44 -5.01 11.22
C LYS A 74 14.03 -5.59 12.57
N GLN A 75 12.92 -6.30 12.64
CA GLN A 75 12.41 -6.90 13.88
C GLN A 75 13.43 -7.81 14.58
N LYS A 76 14.23 -8.56 13.83
CA LYS A 76 15.33 -9.36 14.41
C LYS A 76 16.31 -8.49 15.21
N THR A 77 16.68 -7.33 14.67
CA THR A 77 17.60 -6.39 15.32
C THR A 77 16.94 -5.72 16.53
N VAL A 78 15.65 -5.41 16.46
CA VAL A 78 14.88 -4.89 17.61
C VAL A 78 14.96 -5.88 18.77
N LYS A 79 14.64 -7.17 18.52
CA LYS A 79 14.68 -8.22 19.54
C LYS A 79 16.06 -8.39 20.18
N GLN A 80 17.13 -8.24 19.41
CA GLN A 80 18.53 -8.32 19.91
C GLN A 80 18.94 -7.10 20.76
N ASN A 81 18.33 -5.95 20.53
CA ASN A 81 18.68 -4.69 21.20
C ASN A 81 17.68 -4.27 22.28
N ILE A 82 16.62 -5.06 22.54
CA ILE A 82 15.59 -4.76 23.53
C ILE A 82 16.16 -4.50 24.94
N LEU A 83 17.26 -5.20 25.30
CA LEU A 83 17.97 -5.02 26.56
C LEU A 83 18.88 -3.78 26.58
N ARG A 84 19.20 -3.19 25.43
CA ARG A 84 20.06 -2.00 25.33
C ARG A 84 19.31 -0.69 25.27
N TYR A 85 18.09 -0.73 24.79
CA TYR A 85 17.24 0.43 24.63
C TYR A 85 15.90 0.09 25.24
N GLU A 86 15.47 0.82 26.27
CA GLU A 86 14.10 0.82 26.76
C GLU A 86 13.18 1.38 25.66
N TYR A 87 12.99 0.60 24.61
CA TYR A 87 11.96 0.89 23.63
C TYR A 87 10.64 0.45 24.26
N GLY A 88 9.92 1.37 24.86
CA GLY A 88 8.55 1.14 25.28
C GLY A 88 7.69 0.65 24.10
N GLU A 89 6.60 0.00 24.36
CA GLU A 89 5.63 -0.47 23.34
C GLU A 89 5.15 0.64 22.41
N GLU A 90 5.30 1.90 22.79
CA GLU A 90 4.97 3.09 21.99
C GLU A 90 5.89 3.33 20.78
N THR A 91 7.10 2.77 20.76
CA THR A 91 8.01 2.97 19.64
C THR A 91 7.66 2.03 18.48
N LYS A 92 6.99 2.56 17.47
CA LYS A 92 6.62 1.85 16.24
C LYS A 92 7.84 1.60 15.34
N ILE A 93 8.85 0.84 15.84
CA ILE A 93 10.04 0.41 15.13
C ILE A 93 9.96 -1.09 14.79
N GLY A 94 10.77 -1.57 13.87
CA GLY A 94 10.79 -2.97 13.43
C GLY A 94 9.96 -3.19 12.16
N ASP A 95 9.52 -4.42 11.94
CA ASP A 95 8.80 -4.79 10.74
C ASP A 95 7.48 -4.01 10.61
N ALA A 96 7.17 -3.63 9.38
CA ALA A 96 5.99 -2.87 9.02
C ALA A 96 5.36 -3.50 7.77
N TYR A 97 4.06 -3.73 7.80
CA TYR A 97 3.32 -4.28 6.68
C TYR A 97 2.31 -3.25 6.18
N THR A 98 2.30 -3.04 4.88
CA THR A 98 1.28 -2.22 4.24
C THR A 98 0.30 -3.15 3.56
N PHE A 99 -0.89 -3.28 4.14
CA PHE A 99 -2.03 -3.96 3.53
C PHE A 99 -2.58 -3.08 2.41
N VAL A 100 -2.89 -3.67 1.27
CA VAL A 100 -3.42 -2.95 0.10
C VAL A 100 -4.60 -3.74 -0.47
N ALA A 101 -5.72 -3.06 -0.70
CA ALA A 101 -6.85 -3.59 -1.47
C ALA A 101 -6.90 -2.88 -2.82
N PHE A 102 -6.96 -3.66 -3.86
CA PHE A 102 -6.81 -3.21 -5.24
C PHE A 102 -7.98 -3.68 -6.10
N GLU A 103 -8.71 -2.77 -6.74
CA GLU A 103 -9.74 -3.13 -7.72
C GLU A 103 -9.08 -3.42 -9.06
N ARG A 104 -9.30 -4.64 -9.55
CA ARG A 104 -8.59 -5.22 -10.68
C ARG A 104 -8.86 -4.52 -12.00
N ASN A 105 -10.08 -4.10 -12.26
CA ASN A 105 -10.52 -3.59 -13.56
C ASN A 105 -10.14 -2.11 -13.75
N THR A 106 -10.41 -1.28 -12.74
CA THR A 106 -10.13 0.16 -12.74
C THR A 106 -8.72 0.50 -12.29
N LYS A 107 -8.00 -0.47 -11.71
CA LYS A 107 -6.68 -0.29 -11.09
C LYS A 107 -6.70 0.61 -9.85
N LEU A 108 -7.87 0.85 -9.27
CA LEU A 108 -8.01 1.70 -8.09
C LEU A 108 -7.44 0.99 -6.85
N VAL A 109 -6.58 1.67 -6.13
CA VAL A 109 -6.26 1.31 -4.75
C VAL A 109 -7.42 1.79 -3.89
N LEU A 110 -8.27 0.86 -3.46
CA LEU A 110 -9.47 1.13 -2.67
C LEU A 110 -9.12 1.63 -1.28
N THR A 111 -8.19 0.95 -0.64
CA THR A 111 -7.70 1.33 0.68
C THR A 111 -6.32 0.76 0.95
N HIS A 112 -5.66 1.33 1.95
CA HIS A 112 -4.43 0.79 2.50
C HIS A 112 -4.40 0.93 4.02
N HIS A 113 -3.61 0.10 4.67
CA HIS A 113 -3.35 0.18 6.11
C HIS A 113 -1.89 -0.14 6.40
N LEU A 114 -1.24 0.71 7.19
CA LEU A 114 0.11 0.46 7.68
C LEU A 114 0.03 -0.07 9.10
N GLY A 115 0.42 -1.32 9.28
CA GLY A 115 0.32 -2.00 10.56
C GLY A 115 1.37 -3.09 10.73
N ARG A 116 1.11 -3.98 11.69
CA ARG A 116 1.80 -5.25 11.88
C ARG A 116 1.02 -6.35 11.18
N ARG A 117 1.62 -7.53 11.03
CA ARG A 117 0.91 -8.69 10.48
C ARG A 117 0.16 -9.43 11.60
N THR A 118 -0.80 -8.71 12.22
CA THR A 118 -1.63 -9.18 13.32
C THR A 118 -3.11 -9.22 12.94
N PHE A 119 -3.93 -9.82 13.79
CA PHE A 119 -5.38 -9.85 13.61
C PHE A 119 -5.97 -8.43 13.65
N GLU A 120 -5.56 -7.62 14.64
CA GLU A 120 -6.07 -6.26 14.87
C GLU A 120 -5.81 -5.34 13.68
N ASP A 121 -4.58 -5.38 13.11
CA ASP A 121 -4.24 -4.59 11.94
C ASP A 121 -4.94 -5.07 10.68
N THR A 122 -5.12 -6.39 10.53
CA THR A 122 -5.91 -6.98 9.43
C THR A 122 -7.38 -6.54 9.54
N TRP A 123 -7.93 -6.61 10.75
CA TRP A 123 -9.31 -6.17 11.00
C TRP A 123 -9.49 -4.68 10.73
N ALA A 124 -8.57 -3.83 11.18
CA ALA A 124 -8.58 -2.40 10.87
C ALA A 124 -8.52 -2.12 9.36
N PHE A 125 -7.76 -2.92 8.61
CA PHE A 125 -7.71 -2.87 7.16
C PHE A 125 -9.04 -3.26 6.52
N VAL A 126 -9.66 -4.38 6.93
CA VAL A 126 -10.92 -4.86 6.38
C VAL A 126 -12.07 -3.88 6.66
N LYS A 127 -12.10 -3.25 7.83
CA LYS A 127 -13.06 -2.15 8.12
C LYS A 127 -12.90 -0.93 7.18
N LYS A 128 -11.68 -0.62 6.77
CA LYS A 128 -11.45 0.43 5.77
C LYS A 128 -11.93 -0.03 4.39
N LEU A 129 -11.71 -1.30 4.04
CA LEU A 129 -12.18 -1.89 2.79
C LEU A 129 -13.72 -1.88 2.73
N ASP A 130 -14.37 -2.21 3.83
CA ASP A 130 -15.83 -2.14 3.95
C ASP A 130 -16.38 -0.75 3.60
N LYS A 131 -15.81 0.30 4.19
CA LYS A 131 -16.21 1.69 3.91
C LYS A 131 -15.92 2.14 2.48
N ALA A 132 -14.88 1.58 1.85
CA ALA A 132 -14.47 1.94 0.51
C ALA A 132 -15.36 1.32 -0.57
N THR A 133 -16.03 0.19 -0.28
CA THR A 133 -16.82 -0.58 -1.24
C THR A 133 -18.32 -0.38 -1.05
N ALA A 134 -19.05 -0.26 -2.16
CA ALA A 134 -20.52 -0.20 -2.15
C ALA A 134 -21.12 -1.55 -1.68
N ASP A 135 -22.35 -1.47 -1.20
CA ASP A 135 -23.18 -2.67 -0.95
C ASP A 135 -23.62 -3.27 -2.29
N SER A 136 -22.77 -4.15 -2.81
CA SER A 136 -22.95 -4.82 -4.10
C SER A 136 -22.26 -6.17 -4.10
N HIS A 137 -22.58 -7.03 -5.06
CA HIS A 137 -21.91 -8.31 -5.23
C HIS A 137 -20.52 -8.13 -5.87
N PHE A 138 -19.47 -8.68 -5.25
CA PHE A 138 -18.10 -8.68 -5.78
C PHE A 138 -17.27 -9.86 -5.30
N GLN A 139 -16.21 -10.15 -6.02
CA GLN A 139 -15.27 -11.20 -5.67
C GLN A 139 -14.00 -10.62 -5.03
N ILE A 140 -13.53 -11.28 -3.96
CA ILE A 140 -12.25 -10.98 -3.29
C ILE A 140 -11.29 -12.15 -3.48
N THR A 141 -10.05 -11.86 -3.79
CA THR A 141 -8.95 -12.83 -3.77
C THR A 141 -7.81 -12.31 -2.91
N THR A 142 -7.31 -13.14 -2.00
CA THR A 142 -6.12 -12.84 -1.19
C THR A 142 -5.09 -13.96 -1.32
N ASP A 143 -3.90 -13.76 -0.77
CA ASP A 143 -2.98 -14.85 -0.51
C ASP A 143 -3.49 -15.74 0.65
N GLY A 144 -2.69 -16.74 1.04
CA GLY A 144 -3.02 -17.70 2.11
C GLY A 144 -2.85 -17.14 3.53
N PHE A 145 -2.79 -15.81 3.75
CA PHE A 145 -2.67 -15.26 5.09
C PHE A 145 -3.93 -15.51 5.92
N ALA A 146 -3.77 -16.26 7.03
CA ALA A 146 -4.90 -16.82 7.79
C ALA A 146 -5.88 -15.77 8.33
N GLN A 147 -5.39 -14.60 8.73
CA GLN A 147 -6.23 -13.53 9.28
C GLN A 147 -7.25 -12.99 8.29
N TYR A 148 -6.98 -13.01 6.98
CA TYR A 148 -7.98 -12.67 5.96
C TYR A 148 -9.16 -13.65 5.98
N GLY A 149 -8.87 -14.95 6.13
CA GLY A 149 -9.89 -16.00 6.19
C GLY A 149 -10.89 -15.82 7.35
N SER A 150 -10.46 -15.21 8.44
CA SER A 150 -11.31 -14.92 9.60
C SER A 150 -11.96 -13.53 9.57
N THR A 151 -11.27 -12.50 9.10
CA THR A 151 -11.77 -11.11 9.19
C THR A 151 -12.71 -10.73 8.05
N ILE A 152 -12.39 -11.10 6.81
CA ILE A 152 -13.20 -10.73 5.64
C ILE A 152 -14.63 -11.25 5.71
N PRO A 153 -14.88 -12.56 6.00
CA PRO A 153 -16.25 -13.06 6.08
C PRO A 153 -17.08 -12.44 7.20
N ILE A 154 -16.45 -12.03 8.31
CA ILE A 154 -17.15 -11.43 9.45
C ILE A 154 -17.51 -9.97 9.16
N ASP A 155 -16.54 -9.16 8.79
CA ASP A 155 -16.75 -7.71 8.62
C ASP A 155 -17.54 -7.37 7.36
N LEU A 156 -17.45 -8.20 6.31
CA LEU A 156 -18.19 -8.00 5.06
C LEU A 156 -19.42 -8.92 4.94
N ALA A 157 -19.86 -9.56 6.05
CA ALA A 157 -21.03 -10.46 6.07
C ALA A 157 -22.34 -9.82 5.57
N HIS A 158 -22.46 -8.48 5.70
CA HIS A 158 -23.62 -7.72 5.24
C HIS A 158 -23.59 -7.44 3.74
N LYS A 159 -22.48 -7.73 3.05
CA LYS A 159 -22.30 -7.61 1.60
C LYS A 159 -22.35 -8.98 0.93
N GLN A 160 -22.76 -9.01 -0.33
CA GLN A 160 -22.70 -10.23 -1.13
C GLN A 160 -21.27 -10.41 -1.68
N ILE A 161 -20.46 -11.21 -1.00
CA ILE A 161 -19.08 -11.44 -1.41
C ILE A 161 -18.82 -12.89 -1.79
N ASP A 162 -18.02 -13.07 -2.84
CA ASP A 162 -17.36 -14.34 -3.17
C ASP A 162 -15.90 -14.24 -2.77
N PHE A 163 -15.44 -15.07 -1.84
CA PHE A 163 -14.08 -14.97 -1.33
C PHE A 163 -13.29 -16.26 -1.49
N ALA A 164 -12.14 -16.16 -2.14
CA ALA A 164 -11.16 -17.23 -2.28
C ALA A 164 -9.76 -16.78 -1.87
N GLN A 165 -8.99 -17.73 -1.32
CA GLN A 165 -7.56 -17.57 -1.07
C GLN A 165 -6.75 -18.36 -2.10
N LEU A 166 -5.70 -17.75 -2.64
CA LEU A 166 -4.76 -18.37 -3.56
C LEU A 166 -3.45 -18.64 -2.82
N ILE A 167 -3.23 -19.91 -2.44
CA ILE A 167 -2.11 -20.35 -1.62
C ILE A 167 -0.98 -20.85 -2.53
N LYS A 168 0.12 -20.14 -2.58
CA LYS A 168 1.33 -20.56 -3.30
C LYS A 168 2.20 -21.45 -2.42
N ILE A 169 2.53 -22.64 -2.91
CA ILE A 169 3.44 -23.57 -2.27
C ILE A 169 4.82 -23.36 -2.87
N TYR A 170 5.82 -23.13 -2.02
CA TYR A 170 7.18 -22.86 -2.44
C TYR A 170 8.10 -24.01 -2.10
N ALA A 171 8.97 -24.41 -3.03
CA ALA A 171 10.12 -25.27 -2.72
C ALA A 171 11.32 -24.40 -2.36
N VAL A 172 12.08 -24.89 -1.38
CA VAL A 172 13.38 -24.30 -1.04
C VAL A 172 14.40 -24.84 -2.05
N PRO A 173 15.11 -24.00 -2.80
CA PRO A 173 16.16 -24.50 -3.70
C PRO A 173 17.29 -25.15 -2.91
N ASP A 174 17.78 -26.29 -3.39
CA ASP A 174 18.90 -27.06 -2.80
C ASP A 174 20.29 -26.37 -2.94
N SER A 175 20.36 -25.12 -3.36
CA SER A 175 21.62 -24.42 -3.61
C SER A 175 22.13 -23.66 -2.38
N HIS A 176 23.44 -23.64 -2.20
CA HIS A 176 24.15 -22.81 -1.20
C HIS A 176 23.89 -21.28 -1.36
N GLU A 177 23.25 -20.86 -2.45
CA GLU A 177 22.91 -19.47 -2.77
C GLU A 177 21.52 -19.04 -2.27
N HIS A 178 21.00 -19.64 -1.19
CA HIS A 178 19.68 -19.31 -0.62
C HIS A 178 19.43 -17.81 -0.36
N ARG A 179 20.47 -16.99 -0.36
CA ARG A 179 20.36 -15.56 -0.04
C ARG A 179 19.85 -14.73 -1.20
N TYR A 180 20.02 -15.20 -2.44
CA TYR A 180 19.75 -14.43 -3.66
C TYR A 180 18.80 -15.12 -4.62
N SER A 181 18.58 -16.42 -4.47
CA SER A 181 17.63 -17.17 -5.30
C SER A 181 16.22 -17.08 -4.70
N PRO A 182 15.24 -16.53 -5.43
CA PRO A 182 13.87 -16.54 -4.95
C PRO A 182 13.33 -17.97 -4.88
N PRO A 183 12.51 -18.31 -3.87
CA PRO A 183 11.86 -19.61 -3.80
C PRO A 183 10.99 -19.85 -5.05
N VAL A 184 11.02 -21.07 -5.58
CA VAL A 184 10.24 -21.46 -6.76
C VAL A 184 8.84 -21.88 -6.32
N VAL A 185 7.82 -21.35 -6.97
CA VAL A 185 6.43 -21.81 -6.79
C VAL A 185 6.30 -23.19 -7.44
N VAL A 186 6.02 -24.20 -6.65
CA VAL A 186 5.88 -25.60 -7.12
C VAL A 186 4.44 -26.03 -7.26
N ASP A 187 3.52 -25.41 -6.53
CA ASP A 187 2.09 -25.70 -6.61
C ASP A 187 1.27 -24.48 -6.21
N ILE A 188 0.02 -24.40 -6.67
CA ILE A 188 -0.93 -23.36 -6.32
C ILE A 188 -2.23 -24.02 -5.90
N LYS A 189 -2.65 -23.79 -4.66
CA LYS A 189 -3.93 -24.27 -4.14
C LYS A 189 -4.91 -23.11 -4.00
N THR A 190 -6.13 -23.33 -4.44
CA THR A 190 -7.24 -22.39 -4.21
C THR A 190 -8.11 -22.91 -3.07
N SER A 191 -8.40 -22.06 -2.10
CA SER A 191 -9.32 -22.32 -1.01
C SER A 191 -10.50 -21.38 -1.12
N ILE A 192 -11.71 -21.93 -1.33
CA ILE A 192 -12.95 -21.13 -1.26
C ILE A 192 -13.29 -20.95 0.21
N VAL A 193 -13.44 -19.68 0.64
CA VAL A 193 -13.76 -19.33 2.03
C VAL A 193 -15.25 -19.07 2.20
N CYS A 194 -15.86 -18.29 1.29
CA CYS A 194 -17.31 -18.09 1.27
C CYS A 194 -17.81 -17.70 -0.14
N GLY A 195 -19.10 -17.85 -0.36
CA GLY A 195 -19.75 -17.55 -1.64
C GLY A 195 -19.45 -18.60 -2.73
N ASN A 196 -19.55 -18.18 -3.97
CA ASN A 196 -19.26 -19.00 -5.16
C ASN A 196 -18.31 -18.27 -6.12
N PRO A 197 -17.03 -18.12 -5.77
CA PRO A 197 -16.07 -17.36 -6.56
C PRO A 197 -15.84 -18.01 -7.94
N ASP A 198 -15.85 -17.21 -8.99
CA ASP A 198 -15.50 -17.63 -10.36
C ASP A 198 -14.01 -18.04 -10.40
N PRO A 199 -13.68 -19.33 -10.67
CA PRO A 199 -12.31 -19.80 -10.67
C PRO A 199 -11.39 -19.06 -11.65
N LYS A 200 -11.94 -18.56 -12.77
CA LYS A 200 -11.18 -17.80 -13.80
C LYS A 200 -10.76 -16.41 -13.31
N ARG A 201 -11.39 -15.93 -12.25
CA ARG A 201 -11.15 -14.61 -11.68
C ARG A 201 -10.31 -14.66 -10.40
N ILE A 202 -10.05 -15.85 -9.86
CA ILE A 202 -9.17 -16.04 -8.69
C ILE A 202 -7.72 -15.76 -9.11
N CYS A 203 -7.18 -14.62 -8.67
CA CYS A 203 -5.86 -14.15 -9.06
C CYS A 203 -5.33 -13.14 -8.04
N THR A 204 -4.01 -13.14 -7.81
CA THR A 204 -3.27 -12.14 -7.01
C THR A 204 -2.21 -11.41 -7.83
N SER A 205 -2.13 -11.67 -9.13
CA SER A 205 -1.05 -11.17 -9.99
C SER A 205 -1.04 -9.64 -10.14
N ILE A 206 -2.21 -9.01 -10.07
CA ILE A 206 -2.32 -7.57 -10.24
C ILE A 206 -1.85 -6.84 -8.97
N VAL A 207 -2.27 -7.29 -7.77
CA VAL A 207 -1.79 -6.71 -6.52
C VAL A 207 -0.30 -6.99 -6.31
N GLU A 208 0.21 -8.16 -6.70
CA GLU A 208 1.66 -8.46 -6.70
C GLU A 208 2.43 -7.53 -7.65
N ARG A 209 1.89 -7.26 -8.83
CA ARG A 209 2.43 -6.26 -9.76
C ARG A 209 2.39 -4.86 -9.16
N GLN A 210 1.34 -4.52 -8.42
CA GLN A 210 1.25 -3.24 -7.70
C GLN A 210 2.31 -3.15 -6.61
N ASN A 211 2.56 -4.23 -5.86
CA ASN A 211 3.62 -4.29 -4.86
C ASN A 211 5.01 -4.08 -5.49
N LEU A 212 5.25 -4.62 -6.70
CA LEU A 212 6.46 -4.32 -7.46
C LEU A 212 6.54 -2.84 -7.84
N THR A 213 5.43 -2.24 -8.30
CA THR A 213 5.35 -0.81 -8.62
C THR A 213 5.70 0.06 -7.40
N ILE A 214 5.16 -0.27 -6.22
CA ILE A 214 5.49 0.39 -4.95
C ILE A 214 7.01 0.32 -4.68
N ARG A 215 7.62 -0.87 -4.84
CA ARG A 215 9.07 -1.05 -4.62
C ARG A 215 9.93 -0.26 -5.60
N MET A 216 9.49 -0.12 -6.84
CA MET A 216 10.22 0.62 -7.88
C MET A 216 10.12 2.13 -7.70
N GLN A 217 8.97 2.65 -7.28
CA GLN A 217 8.70 4.09 -7.23
C GLN A 217 8.90 4.70 -5.84
N MET A 218 8.60 3.95 -4.79
CA MET A 218 8.83 4.44 -3.43
C MET A 218 10.21 4.04 -2.93
N ARG A 219 11.13 5.00 -2.88
CA ARG A 219 12.50 4.78 -2.40
C ARG A 219 12.59 4.03 -1.06
N ARG A 220 11.59 4.21 -0.20
CA ARG A 220 11.51 3.59 1.15
C ARG A 220 11.29 2.09 1.12
N PHE A 221 10.78 1.55 0.01
CA PHE A 221 10.52 0.12 -0.20
C PHE A 221 11.59 -0.57 -1.06
N THR A 222 12.60 0.17 -1.53
CA THR A 222 13.72 -0.41 -2.27
C THR A 222 14.53 -1.33 -1.35
N ARG A 223 14.65 -2.59 -1.73
CA ARG A 223 15.40 -3.60 -0.96
C ARG A 223 16.91 -3.34 -1.02
N LEU A 224 17.64 -3.81 -0.01
CA LEU A 224 19.10 -3.77 0.08
C LEU A 224 19.69 -2.34 0.02
N THR A 225 18.93 -1.35 0.52
CA THR A 225 19.39 0.04 0.61
C THR A 225 19.10 0.62 1.99
N ASN A 226 19.80 1.71 2.34
CA ASN A 226 19.56 2.47 3.59
C ASN A 226 18.41 3.48 3.46
N ALA A 227 17.52 3.31 2.47
CA ALA A 227 16.44 4.25 2.18
C ALA A 227 15.18 4.06 3.02
N PHE A 228 15.15 3.07 3.92
CA PHE A 228 14.03 2.78 4.80
C PHE A 228 13.66 3.96 5.72
N SER A 229 12.41 4.03 6.12
CA SER A 229 11.91 5.06 7.03
C SER A 229 12.50 4.92 8.42
N LYS A 230 12.85 6.06 9.05
CA LYS A 230 13.34 6.10 10.44
C LYS A 230 12.19 6.28 11.44
N LYS A 231 11.03 6.77 10.99
CA LYS A 231 9.85 7.03 11.79
C LYS A 231 8.60 6.49 11.10
N TRP A 232 7.67 6.00 11.90
CA TRP A 232 6.43 5.40 11.42
C TRP A 232 5.53 6.40 10.69
N GLU A 233 5.38 7.60 11.26
CA GLU A 233 4.60 8.68 10.66
C GLU A 233 5.10 9.07 9.26
N ASN A 234 6.43 9.07 9.06
CA ASN A 234 7.02 9.38 7.75
C ASN A 234 6.75 8.26 6.72
N LEU A 235 6.67 7.01 7.14
CA LEU A 235 6.29 5.91 6.26
C LEU A 235 4.81 6.00 5.92
N LYS A 236 3.95 6.23 6.92
CA LYS A 236 2.50 6.41 6.73
C LYS A 236 2.20 7.56 5.76
N ALA A 237 2.82 8.71 5.98
CA ALA A 237 2.64 9.88 5.11
C ALA A 237 3.10 9.62 3.66
N ALA A 238 4.23 8.94 3.49
CA ALA A 238 4.73 8.61 2.16
C ALA A 238 3.81 7.65 1.41
N LEU A 239 3.19 6.67 2.11
CA LEU A 239 2.22 5.75 1.53
C LEU A 239 0.94 6.47 1.10
N ALA A 240 0.37 7.30 1.98
CA ALA A 240 -0.84 8.05 1.65
C ALA A 240 -0.62 8.99 0.45
N LEU A 241 0.50 9.70 0.41
CA LEU A 241 0.88 10.54 -0.72
C LEU A 241 1.02 9.71 -2.01
N PHE A 242 1.71 8.57 -1.94
CA PHE A 242 1.90 7.71 -3.10
C PHE A 242 0.59 7.17 -3.64
N PHE A 243 -0.31 6.66 -2.79
CA PHE A 243 -1.58 6.10 -3.24
C PHE A 243 -2.55 7.18 -3.75
N ALA A 244 -2.53 8.38 -3.16
CA ALA A 244 -3.30 9.51 -3.69
C ALA A 244 -2.80 9.94 -5.08
N TYR A 245 -1.48 10.08 -5.26
CA TYR A 245 -0.89 10.33 -6.57
C TYR A 245 -1.22 9.22 -7.58
N TYR A 246 -1.06 7.96 -7.18
CA TYR A 246 -1.35 6.79 -8.01
C TYR A 246 -2.79 6.81 -8.50
N ASN A 247 -3.75 7.06 -7.61
CA ASN A 247 -5.16 7.03 -7.93
C ASN A 247 -5.63 8.24 -8.76
N PHE A 248 -5.15 9.45 -8.45
CA PHE A 248 -5.71 10.68 -9.01
C PHE A 248 -4.84 11.34 -10.08
N CYS A 249 -3.51 11.18 -10.05
CA CYS A 249 -2.60 11.89 -10.93
C CYS A 249 -1.97 11.00 -12.01
N ARG A 250 -1.78 9.72 -11.73
CA ARG A 250 -1.05 8.82 -12.62
C ARG A 250 -1.94 8.16 -13.66
N LYS A 251 -1.63 8.38 -14.94
CA LYS A 251 -2.29 7.70 -16.06
C LYS A 251 -1.77 6.27 -16.23
N HIS A 252 -2.67 5.33 -16.54
CA HIS A 252 -2.35 3.93 -16.81
C HIS A 252 -2.72 3.53 -18.22
N SER A 253 -1.78 2.90 -18.95
CA SER A 253 -2.00 2.44 -20.32
C SER A 253 -3.10 1.37 -20.42
N SER A 254 -3.18 0.48 -19.43
CA SER A 254 -4.15 -0.62 -19.37
C SER A 254 -5.61 -0.17 -19.17
N ILE A 255 -5.85 1.07 -18.77
CA ILE A 255 -7.18 1.67 -18.62
C ILE A 255 -7.35 2.90 -19.52
N LYS A 256 -6.97 2.78 -20.78
CA LYS A 256 -7.14 3.82 -21.82
C LYS A 256 -6.47 5.15 -21.48
N LYS A 257 -5.32 5.14 -20.80
CA LYS A 257 -4.60 6.33 -20.32
C LYS A 257 -5.40 7.21 -19.33
N GLN A 258 -6.42 6.66 -18.69
CA GLN A 258 -7.10 7.29 -17.56
C GLN A 258 -6.31 7.08 -16.26
N THR A 259 -6.64 7.85 -15.23
CA THR A 259 -6.25 7.52 -13.85
C THR A 259 -7.20 6.49 -13.25
N PRO A 260 -6.79 5.72 -12.23
CA PRO A 260 -7.70 4.80 -11.54
C PRO A 260 -8.96 5.48 -11.00
N ALA A 261 -8.84 6.69 -10.46
CA ALA A 261 -9.97 7.47 -9.97
C ALA A 261 -10.96 7.86 -11.10
N MET A 262 -10.44 8.23 -12.29
CA MET A 262 -11.28 8.47 -13.48
C MET A 262 -12.00 7.19 -13.93
N ALA A 263 -11.27 6.08 -14.02
CA ALA A 263 -11.85 4.80 -14.43
C ALA A 263 -12.92 4.28 -13.46
N SER A 264 -12.86 4.72 -12.20
CA SER A 264 -13.85 4.40 -11.15
C SER A 264 -14.95 5.47 -10.99
N GLY A 265 -14.94 6.52 -11.82
CA GLY A 265 -15.95 7.59 -11.76
C GLY A 265 -15.82 8.55 -10.57
N LEU A 266 -14.67 8.56 -9.89
CA LEU A 266 -14.42 9.43 -8.73
C LEU A 266 -13.96 10.84 -9.11
N THR A 267 -13.53 11.04 -10.34
CA THR A 267 -13.12 12.32 -10.93
C THR A 267 -13.26 12.26 -12.45
N ASP A 268 -13.42 13.41 -13.08
CA ASP A 268 -13.57 13.58 -14.52
C ASP A 268 -12.24 13.94 -15.23
N HIS A 269 -11.20 14.27 -14.49
CA HIS A 269 -9.92 14.70 -15.03
C HIS A 269 -8.72 14.12 -14.27
N VAL A 270 -7.54 14.30 -14.86
CA VAL A 270 -6.26 13.96 -14.24
C VAL A 270 -5.84 15.08 -13.32
N TRP A 271 -5.72 14.80 -12.03
CA TRP A 271 -5.29 15.80 -11.06
C TRP A 271 -3.83 16.18 -11.22
N SER A 272 -3.53 17.46 -11.06
CA SER A 272 -2.18 17.95 -10.84
C SER A 272 -1.73 17.70 -9.39
N ILE A 273 -0.42 17.76 -9.15
CA ILE A 273 0.11 17.68 -7.77
C ILE A 273 -0.33 18.93 -6.96
N ALA A 274 -0.53 20.08 -7.62
CA ALA A 274 -1.04 21.26 -6.94
C ALA A 274 -2.46 21.05 -6.41
N GLU A 275 -3.36 20.46 -7.19
CA GLU A 275 -4.71 20.09 -6.77
C GLU A 275 -4.67 19.07 -5.62
N LEU A 276 -3.78 18.06 -5.72
CA LEU A 276 -3.60 17.07 -4.66
C LEU A 276 -3.15 17.69 -3.32
N LEU A 277 -2.35 18.75 -3.35
CA LEU A 277 -1.89 19.47 -2.16
C LEU A 277 -2.89 20.50 -1.65
N ALA A 278 -3.81 20.95 -2.50
CA ALA A 278 -4.85 21.91 -2.14
C ALA A 278 -6.09 21.25 -1.52
N ALA A 279 -6.37 20.00 -1.87
CA ALA A 279 -7.49 19.18 -1.38
C ALA A 279 -7.27 18.69 0.11
#